data_e1e75375c963db0459541322f264bf48
#
_entry.id   e1e75375c963db0459541322f264bf48
#
_cell.length_a   1.000
_cell.length_b   1.000
_cell.length_c   1.000
_cell.angle_alpha   90.00
_cell.angle_beta   90.00
_cell.angle_gamma   90.00
#
_symmetry.space_group_name_H-M   'P 1'
#
loop_
_entity.id
_entity.type
_entity.pdbx_description
1 polymer ?
#
loop_
_entity_poly.entity_id
_entity_poly.type
_entity_poly.pdbx_seq_one_letter_code
_entity_poly.pdbx_strand_id
1 'polypeptide(L)'
;EYSLEPHALGKICFDDIRRFAKMSGVEALYPSLANSFIAKIIDDNKSTPYAVKSYEYENLEQKSSEFEALDKAISGMKKISFRYKAKGRTANPYRLLNKNGVWYLAADEGGILKNYVLGKISGLIVYEEGFLPSKEILGVIESSESGWFTQNAIEATVRVKAVVAEYFLRRKLLPSQQTLEQNGEYLILSTKVAYEGELLGAVKYWLPYVEILSPAHLQQKLNGVLRDYLDGQADDKMRQ
;
A
#
# COMPACT_ATOMS: atom_id res chain seq x y z
N GLU A 1 16.87 -30.91 -14.90
CA GLU A 1 16.01 -30.55 -13.74
C GLU A 1 16.88 -30.56 -12.50
N TYR A 2 17.37 -29.38 -12.07
CA TYR A 2 18.17 -29.25 -10.84
C TYR A 2 17.18 -29.00 -9.69
N SER A 3 16.84 -30.05 -8.96
CA SER A 3 16.15 -29.96 -7.68
C SER A 3 17.19 -29.57 -6.61
N LEU A 4 17.04 -28.42 -5.98
CA LEU A 4 17.79 -28.08 -4.79
C LEU A 4 17.36 -29.04 -3.67
N GLU A 5 18.31 -29.83 -3.17
CA GLU A 5 18.09 -30.66 -2.01
C GLU A 5 17.55 -29.81 -0.83
N PRO A 6 16.54 -30.27 -0.08
CA PRO A 6 15.98 -29.52 1.06
C PRO A 6 17.03 -29.10 2.12
N HIS A 7 18.18 -29.73 2.14
CA HIS A 7 19.31 -29.43 3.04
C HIS A 7 20.21 -28.30 2.56
N ALA A 8 20.06 -27.83 1.31
CA ALA A 8 20.81 -26.69 0.76
C ALA A 8 20.21 -25.35 1.19
N LEU A 9 18.95 -25.30 1.58
CA LEU A 9 18.35 -24.19 2.31
C LEU A 9 18.78 -24.34 3.77
N GLY A 10 19.73 -23.52 4.23
CA GLY A 10 20.17 -23.47 5.62
C GLY A 10 18.97 -23.47 6.58
N LYS A 11 19.13 -24.00 7.78
CA LYS A 11 18.05 -24.03 8.78
C LYS A 11 17.52 -22.60 8.98
N ILE A 12 16.24 -22.36 8.66
CA ILE A 12 15.55 -21.11 8.94
C ILE A 12 15.70 -20.81 10.42
N CYS A 13 16.31 -19.70 10.77
CA CYS A 13 16.47 -19.28 12.15
C CYS A 13 15.41 -18.24 12.55
N PHE A 14 15.29 -17.97 13.84
CA PHE A 14 14.32 -16.98 14.35
C PHE A 14 14.55 -15.57 13.77
N ASP A 15 15.78 -15.22 13.42
CA ASP A 15 16.09 -13.94 12.81
C ASP A 15 15.61 -13.84 11.35
N ASP A 16 15.55 -14.95 10.63
CA ASP A 16 14.95 -15.00 9.29
C ASP A 16 13.45 -14.78 9.36
N ILE A 17 12.79 -15.34 10.35
CA ILE A 17 11.35 -15.14 10.61
C ILE A 17 11.08 -13.68 10.99
N ARG A 18 11.92 -13.05 11.82
CA ARG A 18 11.79 -11.63 12.15
C ARG A 18 12.00 -10.74 10.92
N ARG A 19 13.00 -11.04 10.09
CA ARG A 19 13.22 -10.36 8.82
C ARG A 19 12.02 -10.48 7.90
N PHE A 20 11.46 -11.67 7.78
CA PHE A 20 10.24 -11.91 7.01
C PHE A 20 9.06 -11.09 7.56
N ALA A 21 8.83 -11.11 8.88
CA ALA A 21 7.76 -10.35 9.52
C ALA A 21 7.89 -8.84 9.26
N LYS A 22 9.12 -8.30 9.32
CA LYS A 22 9.42 -6.90 9.02
C LYS A 22 9.17 -6.58 7.54
N MET A 23 9.67 -7.41 6.63
CA MET A 23 9.48 -7.20 5.18
C MET A 23 8.02 -7.30 4.76
N SER A 24 7.25 -8.21 5.35
CA SER A 24 5.83 -8.39 5.08
C SER A 24 4.92 -7.41 5.83
N GLY A 25 5.48 -6.52 6.66
CA GLY A 25 4.71 -5.52 7.42
C GLY A 25 3.87 -6.11 8.55
N VAL A 26 4.10 -7.37 8.93
CA VAL A 26 3.35 -8.04 10.01
C VAL A 26 4.10 -8.07 11.36
N GLU A 27 5.22 -7.35 11.46
CA GLU A 27 6.02 -7.29 12.69
C GLU A 27 5.19 -6.83 13.90
N ALA A 28 4.32 -5.84 13.71
CA ALA A 28 3.45 -5.30 14.74
C ALA A 28 2.16 -6.10 14.98
N LEU A 29 1.95 -7.22 14.25
CA LEU A 29 0.77 -8.06 14.42
C LEU A 29 0.72 -8.73 15.79
N TYR A 30 1.90 -9.04 16.34
CA TYR A 30 2.06 -9.65 17.65
C TYR A 30 2.79 -8.73 18.61
N PRO A 31 2.45 -8.75 19.91
CA PRO A 31 3.09 -7.89 20.92
C PRO A 31 4.59 -8.16 21.09
N SER A 32 5.05 -9.34 20.69
CA SER A 32 6.44 -9.75 20.80
C SER A 32 6.79 -10.79 19.75
N LEU A 33 7.98 -10.67 19.16
CA LEU A 33 8.61 -11.69 18.32
C LEU A 33 9.82 -12.34 19.05
N ALA A 34 9.69 -12.57 20.36
CA ALA A 34 10.69 -13.34 21.11
C ALA A 34 10.78 -14.78 20.61
N ASN A 35 11.96 -15.41 20.75
CA ASN A 35 12.21 -16.77 20.26
C ASN A 35 11.19 -17.79 20.81
N SER A 36 10.82 -17.69 22.09
CA SER A 36 9.83 -18.54 22.74
C SER A 36 8.44 -18.41 22.12
N PHE A 37 8.06 -17.20 21.70
CA PHE A 37 6.79 -16.93 21.05
C PHE A 37 6.78 -17.44 19.61
N ILE A 38 7.86 -17.20 18.86
CA ILE A 38 8.01 -17.69 17.49
C ILE A 38 7.99 -19.23 17.48
N ALA A 39 8.75 -19.88 18.39
CA ALA A 39 8.76 -21.34 18.53
C ALA A 39 7.37 -21.91 18.78
N LYS A 40 6.53 -21.21 19.57
CA LYS A 40 5.15 -21.62 19.84
C LYS A 40 4.24 -21.50 18.62
N ILE A 41 4.45 -20.48 17.76
CA ILE A 41 3.63 -20.29 16.55
C ILE A 41 3.96 -21.32 15.48
N ILE A 42 5.23 -21.71 15.33
CA ILE A 42 5.69 -22.64 14.29
C ILE A 42 5.64 -24.11 14.72
N ASP A 43 5.18 -24.42 15.94
CA ASP A 43 5.03 -25.80 16.45
C ASP A 43 3.76 -26.42 15.86
N ASP A 44 3.91 -27.23 14.82
CA ASP A 44 2.80 -27.92 14.12
C ASP A 44 1.99 -28.84 15.01
N ASN A 45 2.53 -29.26 16.17
CA ASN A 45 1.86 -30.17 17.08
C ASN A 45 0.89 -29.48 18.06
N LYS A 46 0.80 -28.16 18.01
CA LYS A 46 -0.07 -27.39 18.91
C LYS A 46 -1.06 -26.53 18.14
N SER A 47 -2.34 -26.65 18.52
CA SER A 47 -3.33 -25.68 18.04
C SER A 47 -2.94 -24.28 18.56
N THR A 48 -2.79 -23.32 17.66
CA THR A 48 -2.51 -21.95 18.04
C THR A 48 -3.80 -21.25 18.49
N PRO A 49 -3.78 -20.50 19.61
CA PRO A 49 -4.95 -19.73 20.06
C PRO A 49 -5.14 -18.44 19.24
N TYR A 50 -4.42 -18.28 18.13
CA TYR A 50 -4.40 -17.08 17.32
C TYR A 50 -5.08 -17.32 15.99
N ALA A 51 -5.99 -16.41 15.60
CA ALA A 51 -6.58 -16.35 14.28
C ALA A 51 -6.40 -14.93 13.72
N VAL A 52 -5.75 -14.81 12.57
CA VAL A 52 -5.56 -13.55 11.87
C VAL A 52 -6.55 -13.50 10.72
N LYS A 53 -7.43 -12.47 10.75
CA LYS A 53 -8.34 -12.18 9.64
C LYS A 53 -7.93 -10.83 9.07
N SER A 54 -7.41 -10.84 7.85
CA SER A 54 -7.00 -9.64 7.12
C SER A 54 -7.78 -9.51 5.81
N TYR A 55 -7.39 -8.57 4.96
CA TYR A 55 -7.92 -8.49 3.60
C TYR A 55 -7.61 -9.77 2.82
N GLU A 56 -8.50 -10.14 1.91
CA GLU A 56 -8.18 -11.16 0.91
C GLU A 56 -7.12 -10.61 -0.04
N TYR A 57 -6.15 -11.46 -0.39
CA TYR A 57 -5.10 -11.12 -1.32
C TYR A 57 -5.55 -11.41 -2.75
N GLU A 58 -5.14 -10.55 -3.69
CA GLU A 58 -5.32 -10.80 -5.12
C GLU A 58 -4.63 -12.12 -5.51
N ASN A 59 -5.35 -13.01 -6.21
CA ASN A 59 -4.74 -14.21 -6.75
C ASN A 59 -3.82 -13.85 -7.93
N LEU A 60 -2.53 -14.06 -7.75
CA LEU A 60 -1.50 -13.79 -8.76
C LEU A 60 -0.87 -15.05 -9.36
N GLU A 61 -1.50 -16.22 -9.22
CA GLU A 61 -0.94 -17.47 -9.80
C GLU A 61 -0.66 -17.33 -11.30
N GLN A 62 -1.58 -16.69 -12.04
CA GLN A 62 -1.42 -16.41 -13.47
C GLN A 62 -0.40 -15.32 -13.79
N LYS A 63 0.14 -14.64 -12.78
CA LYS A 63 1.10 -13.54 -12.88
C LYS A 63 2.45 -13.86 -12.22
N SER A 64 2.66 -15.11 -11.84
CA SER A 64 3.91 -15.52 -11.18
C SER A 64 5.14 -15.25 -12.05
N SER A 65 5.05 -15.50 -13.35
CA SER A 65 6.15 -15.23 -14.29
C SER A 65 6.47 -13.75 -14.43
N GLU A 66 5.46 -12.88 -14.50
CA GLU A 66 5.67 -11.43 -14.54
C GLU A 66 6.23 -10.93 -13.19
N PHE A 67 5.76 -11.49 -12.07
CA PHE A 67 6.26 -11.14 -10.74
C PHE A 67 7.76 -11.46 -10.61
N GLU A 68 8.17 -12.68 -10.97
CA GLU A 68 9.57 -13.10 -10.94
C GLU A 68 10.45 -12.29 -11.91
N ALA A 69 9.93 -12.00 -13.12
CA ALA A 69 10.65 -11.21 -14.10
C ALA A 69 10.86 -9.77 -13.59
N LEU A 70 9.86 -9.18 -12.93
CA LEU A 70 9.96 -7.87 -12.30
C LEU A 70 10.93 -7.87 -11.12
N ASP A 71 10.91 -8.90 -10.26
CA ASP A 71 11.87 -9.04 -9.17
C ASP A 71 13.30 -9.06 -9.67
N LYS A 72 13.59 -9.87 -10.72
CA LYS A 72 14.90 -9.93 -11.37
C LYS A 72 15.28 -8.59 -12.02
N ALA A 73 14.32 -7.92 -12.68
CA ALA A 73 14.56 -6.62 -13.31
C ALA A 73 14.88 -5.53 -12.29
N ILE A 74 14.18 -5.49 -11.16
CA ILE A 74 14.43 -4.56 -10.06
C ILE A 74 15.81 -4.83 -9.45
N SER A 75 16.09 -6.08 -9.09
CA SER A 75 17.36 -6.50 -8.49
C SER A 75 18.55 -6.24 -9.42
N GLY A 76 18.37 -6.44 -10.73
CA GLY A 76 19.38 -6.20 -11.76
C GLY A 76 19.41 -4.77 -12.31
N MET A 77 18.56 -3.86 -11.79
CA MET A 77 18.43 -2.47 -12.29
C MET A 77 18.23 -2.42 -13.82
N LYS A 78 17.38 -3.31 -14.36
CA LYS A 78 17.10 -3.42 -15.78
C LYS A 78 15.86 -2.66 -16.18
N LYS A 79 15.89 -1.95 -17.32
CA LYS A 79 14.74 -1.29 -17.90
C LYS A 79 13.70 -2.32 -18.34
N ILE A 80 12.44 -1.94 -18.33
CA ILE A 80 11.32 -2.77 -18.75
C ILE A 80 10.40 -2.04 -19.71
N SER A 81 9.71 -2.80 -20.56
CA SER A 81 8.49 -2.32 -21.24
C SER A 81 7.35 -3.28 -21.00
N PHE A 82 6.13 -2.75 -21.03
CA PHE A 82 4.91 -3.52 -20.81
C PHE A 82 3.69 -2.77 -21.35
N ARG A 83 2.56 -3.46 -21.47
CA ARG A 83 1.26 -2.86 -21.81
C ARG A 83 0.47 -2.64 -20.53
N TYR A 84 -0.12 -1.44 -20.41
CA TYR A 84 -0.98 -1.07 -19.28
C TYR A 84 -2.16 -0.24 -19.77
N LYS A 85 -3.41 -0.70 -19.52
CA LYS A 85 -4.62 -0.05 -20.04
C LYS A 85 -4.51 0.24 -21.55
N ALA A 86 -4.16 -0.79 -22.33
CA ALA A 86 -3.97 -0.76 -23.78
C ALA A 86 -2.85 0.17 -24.31
N LYS A 87 -2.07 0.81 -23.44
CA LYS A 87 -0.94 1.67 -23.81
C LYS A 87 0.40 0.99 -23.52
N GLY A 88 1.35 1.08 -24.46
CA GLY A 88 2.74 0.68 -24.24
C GLY A 88 3.40 1.63 -23.23
N ARG A 89 4.21 1.09 -22.34
CA ARG A 89 4.98 1.81 -21.33
C ARG A 89 6.41 1.33 -21.35
N THR A 90 7.35 2.25 -21.14
CA THR A 90 8.76 1.93 -20.89
C THR A 90 9.14 2.64 -19.60
N ALA A 91 9.72 1.91 -18.65
CA ALA A 91 9.97 2.44 -17.32
C ALA A 91 11.17 1.77 -16.66
N ASN A 92 11.72 2.44 -15.66
CA ASN A 92 12.72 1.92 -14.75
C ASN A 92 12.00 1.35 -13.51
N PRO A 93 11.99 0.04 -13.26
CA PRO A 93 11.30 -0.55 -12.12
C PRO A 93 12.11 -0.36 -10.84
N TYR A 94 11.46 0.05 -9.76
CA TYR A 94 12.11 0.30 -8.47
C TYR A 94 11.69 -0.66 -7.37
N ARG A 95 10.39 -0.97 -7.26
CA ARG A 95 9.89 -1.80 -6.16
C ARG A 95 8.55 -2.46 -6.48
N LEU A 96 8.34 -3.66 -5.96
CA LEU A 96 7.04 -4.28 -5.83
C LEU A 96 6.46 -3.95 -4.46
N LEU A 97 5.22 -3.46 -4.41
CA LEU A 97 4.53 -3.03 -3.21
C LEU A 97 3.20 -3.77 -3.09
N ASN A 98 2.94 -4.38 -1.94
CA ASN A 98 1.60 -4.87 -1.63
C ASN A 98 0.86 -3.84 -0.78
N LYS A 99 -0.31 -3.44 -1.23
CA LYS A 99 -1.19 -2.53 -0.48
C LYS A 99 -2.60 -3.10 -0.45
N ASN A 100 -3.10 -3.40 0.73
CA ASN A 100 -4.44 -3.95 0.94
C ASN A 100 -4.71 -5.21 0.10
N GLY A 101 -3.73 -6.09 -0.02
CA GLY A 101 -3.85 -7.35 -0.78
C GLY A 101 -3.60 -7.25 -2.28
N VAL A 102 -3.38 -6.05 -2.83
CA VAL A 102 -3.09 -5.81 -4.25
C VAL A 102 -1.63 -5.46 -4.45
N TRP A 103 -0.99 -6.07 -5.45
CA TRP A 103 0.39 -5.78 -5.81
C TRP A 103 0.51 -4.68 -6.85
N TYR A 104 1.47 -3.81 -6.62
CA TYR A 104 1.80 -2.67 -7.47
C TYR A 104 3.28 -2.70 -7.82
N LEU A 105 3.59 -2.32 -9.06
CA LEU A 105 4.93 -1.97 -9.48
C LEU A 105 5.12 -0.47 -9.34
N ALA A 106 6.06 -0.05 -8.51
CA ALA A 106 6.59 1.31 -8.49
C ALA A 106 7.65 1.44 -9.57
N ALA A 107 7.45 2.30 -10.54
CA ALA A 107 8.38 2.50 -11.64
C ALA A 107 8.46 3.97 -12.06
N ASP A 108 9.65 4.39 -12.46
CA ASP A 108 9.90 5.69 -13.07
C ASP A 108 9.64 5.63 -14.58
N GLU A 109 8.69 6.43 -15.05
CA GLU A 109 8.39 6.62 -16.47
C GLU A 109 8.74 8.07 -16.85
N GLY A 110 9.95 8.25 -17.39
CA GLY A 110 10.42 9.55 -17.87
C GLY A 110 10.59 10.60 -16.76
N GLY A 111 11.10 10.25 -15.61
CA GLY A 111 11.31 11.13 -14.45
C GLY A 111 10.08 11.24 -13.53
N ILE A 112 9.01 10.50 -13.81
CA ILE A 112 7.78 10.51 -13.00
C ILE A 112 7.57 9.13 -12.38
N LEU A 113 7.63 9.06 -11.05
CA LEU A 113 7.35 7.83 -10.31
C LEU A 113 5.85 7.53 -10.33
N LYS A 114 5.49 6.33 -10.78
CA LYS A 114 4.11 5.86 -10.94
C LYS A 114 3.91 4.49 -10.31
N ASN A 115 2.67 4.19 -9.92
CA ASN A 115 2.24 2.87 -9.52
C ASN A 115 1.41 2.19 -10.60
N TYR A 116 1.75 0.96 -10.92
CA TYR A 116 1.03 0.11 -11.85
C TYR A 116 0.52 -1.14 -11.14
N VAL A 117 -0.79 -1.39 -11.19
CA VAL A 117 -1.38 -2.64 -10.65
C VAL A 117 -0.78 -3.83 -11.40
N LEU A 118 -0.16 -4.76 -10.70
CA LEU A 118 0.55 -5.89 -11.31
C LEU A 118 -0.39 -6.76 -12.15
N GLY A 119 -1.59 -7.05 -11.65
CA GLY A 119 -2.59 -7.83 -12.37
C GLY A 119 -3.02 -7.24 -13.73
N LYS A 120 -2.79 -5.92 -13.94
CA LYS A 120 -3.11 -5.22 -15.20
C LYS A 120 -1.91 -5.06 -16.14
N ILE A 121 -0.74 -5.54 -15.76
CA ILE A 121 0.46 -5.56 -16.61
C ILE A 121 0.38 -6.76 -17.56
N SER A 122 0.71 -6.54 -18.84
CA SER A 122 0.79 -7.61 -19.84
C SER A 122 1.91 -7.32 -20.84
N GLY A 123 2.42 -8.37 -21.51
CA GLY A 123 3.49 -8.25 -22.49
C GLY A 123 4.75 -7.61 -21.91
N LEU A 124 5.16 -8.04 -20.70
CA LEU A 124 6.36 -7.58 -20.04
C LEU A 124 7.60 -8.04 -20.81
N ILE A 125 8.49 -7.09 -21.09
CA ILE A 125 9.82 -7.33 -21.68
C ILE A 125 10.84 -6.68 -20.76
N VAL A 126 11.84 -7.44 -20.36
CA VAL A 126 13.00 -6.94 -19.61
C VAL A 126 14.13 -6.72 -20.61
N TYR A 127 14.70 -5.52 -20.63
CA TYR A 127 15.81 -5.19 -21.51
C TYR A 127 17.16 -5.55 -20.88
N GLU A 128 18.17 -5.77 -21.73
CA GLU A 128 19.54 -5.88 -21.26
C GLU A 128 20.08 -4.53 -20.75
N GLU A 129 19.51 -3.43 -21.25
CA GLU A 129 19.86 -2.08 -20.84
C GLU A 129 19.52 -1.85 -19.37
N GLY A 130 20.52 -1.40 -18.60
CA GLY A 130 20.35 -1.00 -17.21
C GLY A 130 19.99 0.47 -17.05
N PHE A 131 19.63 0.85 -15.81
CA PHE A 131 19.47 2.23 -15.40
C PHE A 131 20.19 2.49 -14.07
N LEU A 132 20.52 3.75 -13.81
CA LEU A 132 21.07 4.16 -12.52
C LEU A 132 19.91 4.62 -11.63
N PRO A 133 19.68 3.96 -10.47
CA PRO A 133 18.62 4.36 -9.56
C PRO A 133 18.85 5.77 -9.01
N SER A 134 17.83 6.63 -9.09
CA SER A 134 17.85 7.94 -8.46
C SER A 134 17.66 7.81 -6.95
N LYS A 135 18.54 8.44 -6.18
CA LYS A 135 18.43 8.51 -4.71
C LYS A 135 17.17 9.26 -4.28
N GLU A 136 16.75 10.25 -5.06
CA GLU A 136 15.53 11.01 -4.81
C GLU A 136 14.29 10.12 -4.92
N ILE A 137 14.20 9.30 -5.97
CA ILE A 137 13.10 8.36 -6.18
C ILE A 137 13.08 7.30 -5.06
N LEU A 138 14.24 6.75 -4.70
CA LEU A 138 14.34 5.81 -3.60
C LEU A 138 13.88 6.45 -2.29
N GLY A 139 14.29 7.68 -1.99
CA GLY A 139 13.84 8.42 -0.81
C GLY A 139 12.33 8.64 -0.79
N VAL A 140 11.71 8.96 -1.93
CA VAL A 140 10.24 9.08 -2.05
C VAL A 140 9.55 7.75 -1.77
N ILE A 141 10.07 6.64 -2.29
CA ILE A 141 9.51 5.30 -2.07
C ILE A 141 9.61 4.92 -0.58
N GLU A 142 10.75 5.17 0.06
CA GLU A 142 11.00 4.81 1.46
C GLU A 142 10.21 5.67 2.45
N SER A 143 10.01 6.96 2.14
CA SER A 143 9.26 7.88 3.00
C SER A 143 7.74 7.77 2.84
N SER A 144 7.23 7.10 1.82
CA SER A 144 5.80 6.97 1.55
C SER A 144 5.12 5.97 2.49
N GLU A 145 4.39 6.44 3.49
CA GLU A 145 3.58 5.58 4.37
C GLU A 145 2.39 4.95 3.63
N SER A 146 1.85 5.62 2.61
CA SER A 146 0.66 5.15 1.90
C SER A 146 0.96 4.23 0.71
N GLY A 147 2.23 4.15 0.29
CA GLY A 147 2.63 3.46 -0.95
C GLY A 147 2.18 4.16 -2.23
N TRP A 148 1.57 5.34 -2.14
CA TRP A 148 1.29 6.21 -3.27
C TRP A 148 2.35 7.30 -3.35
N PHE A 149 2.85 7.56 -4.56
CA PHE A 149 3.94 8.50 -4.79
C PHE A 149 3.43 9.76 -5.45
N THR A 150 3.83 10.89 -4.91
CA THR A 150 3.58 12.20 -5.50
C THR A 150 4.68 13.17 -5.10
N GLN A 151 5.02 14.07 -5.99
CA GLN A 151 5.90 15.20 -5.66
C GLN A 151 5.13 16.31 -4.92
N ASN A 152 3.80 16.33 -5.05
CA ASN A 152 2.93 17.33 -4.47
C ASN A 152 1.86 16.66 -3.61
N ALA A 153 2.22 16.29 -2.38
CA ALA A 153 1.26 15.75 -1.42
C ALA A 153 0.24 16.83 -1.03
N ILE A 154 -1.01 16.42 -0.92
CA ILE A 154 -2.09 17.29 -0.45
C ILE A 154 -2.09 17.23 1.07
N GLU A 155 -1.80 18.35 1.71
CA GLU A 155 -1.98 18.49 3.15
C GLU A 155 -3.45 18.77 3.45
N ALA A 156 -4.02 18.01 4.36
CA ALA A 156 -5.42 18.14 4.73
C ALA A 156 -5.60 18.09 6.24
N THR A 157 -6.66 18.74 6.70
CA THR A 157 -7.10 18.70 8.08
C THR A 157 -8.52 18.16 8.14
N VAL A 158 -8.76 17.21 9.03
CA VAL A 158 -10.08 16.62 9.21
C VAL A 158 -10.52 16.75 10.67
N ARG A 159 -11.82 16.91 10.86
CA ARG A 159 -12.47 16.83 12.16
C ARG A 159 -13.12 15.47 12.31
N VAL A 160 -12.84 14.80 13.40
CA VAL A 160 -13.40 13.50 13.75
C VAL A 160 -14.25 13.68 15.01
N LYS A 161 -15.53 13.31 14.98
CA LYS A 161 -16.41 13.39 16.14
C LYS A 161 -15.94 12.44 17.25
N ALA A 162 -16.12 12.82 18.51
CA ALA A 162 -15.68 12.08 19.69
C ALA A 162 -16.12 10.60 19.68
N VAL A 163 -17.32 10.33 19.19
CA VAL A 163 -17.89 8.98 19.14
C VAL A 163 -17.06 7.96 18.34
N VAL A 164 -16.22 8.41 17.41
CA VAL A 164 -15.32 7.55 16.62
C VAL A 164 -13.85 7.90 16.80
N ALA A 165 -13.50 8.88 17.63
CA ALA A 165 -12.13 9.35 17.83
C ALA A 165 -11.18 8.24 18.30
N GLU A 166 -11.64 7.32 19.14
CA GLU A 166 -10.85 6.19 19.64
C GLU A 166 -10.28 5.32 18.52
N TYR A 167 -11.00 5.13 17.41
CA TYR A 167 -10.51 4.34 16.27
C TYR A 167 -9.27 4.97 15.63
N PHE A 168 -9.24 6.32 15.55
CA PHE A 168 -8.13 7.08 14.99
C PHE A 168 -6.96 7.20 15.96
N LEU A 169 -7.22 7.21 17.26
CA LEU A 169 -6.17 7.23 18.29
C LEU A 169 -5.49 5.88 18.45
N ARG A 170 -6.26 4.78 18.33
CA ARG A 170 -5.73 3.43 18.47
C ARG A 170 -4.77 3.04 17.35
N ARG A 171 -4.98 3.53 16.14
CA ARG A 171 -4.09 3.31 14.99
C ARG A 171 -4.24 4.43 13.96
N LYS A 172 -3.18 4.69 13.20
CA LYS A 172 -3.27 5.61 12.06
C LYS A 172 -4.24 5.05 11.01
N LEU A 173 -5.30 5.77 10.71
CA LEU A 173 -6.29 5.45 9.67
C LEU A 173 -6.12 6.32 8.43
N LEU A 174 -5.37 7.42 8.56
CA LEU A 174 -5.01 8.33 7.49
C LEU A 174 -3.49 8.33 7.29
N PRO A 175 -3.00 8.49 6.06
CA PRO A 175 -1.56 8.61 5.79
C PRO A 175 -0.96 9.79 6.56
N SER A 176 0.24 9.61 7.10
CA SER A 176 0.96 10.65 7.87
C SER A 176 0.11 11.33 8.95
N GLN A 177 -0.83 10.59 9.54
CA GLN A 177 -1.78 11.10 10.53
C GLN A 177 -1.05 11.68 11.75
N GLN A 178 -1.39 12.92 12.11
CA GLN A 178 -0.95 13.58 13.33
C GLN A 178 -2.14 14.22 14.04
N THR A 179 -2.16 14.15 15.37
CA THR A 179 -3.17 14.82 16.18
C THR A 179 -2.76 16.28 16.36
N LEU A 180 -3.64 17.20 15.97
CA LEU A 180 -3.47 18.64 16.19
C LEU A 180 -4.19 19.11 17.43
N GLU A 181 -5.41 18.62 17.66
CA GLU A 181 -6.25 19.00 18.79
C GLU A 181 -7.13 17.81 19.20
N GLN A 182 -7.39 17.69 20.48
CA GLN A 182 -8.33 16.73 21.05
C GLN A 182 -9.09 17.36 22.23
N ASN A 183 -10.40 17.23 22.21
CA ASN A 183 -11.24 17.62 23.34
C ASN A 183 -12.41 16.61 23.49
N GLY A 184 -13.38 16.91 24.37
CA GLY A 184 -14.53 16.02 24.63
C GLY A 184 -15.53 15.89 23.49
N GLU A 185 -15.48 16.74 22.46
CA GLU A 185 -16.44 16.79 21.37
C GLU A 185 -15.86 16.27 20.04
N TYR A 186 -14.56 16.53 19.80
CA TYR A 186 -13.91 16.18 18.54
C TYR A 186 -12.40 15.97 18.69
N LEU A 187 -11.83 15.38 17.63
CA LEU A 187 -10.41 15.20 17.37
C LEU A 187 -10.09 15.87 16.04
N ILE A 188 -9.10 16.77 16.01
CA ILE A 188 -8.58 17.36 14.78
C ILE A 188 -7.30 16.66 14.40
N LEU A 189 -7.25 16.18 13.17
CA LEU A 189 -6.09 15.47 12.61
C LEU A 189 -5.58 16.19 11.37
N SER A 190 -4.25 16.25 11.24
CA SER A 190 -3.62 16.50 9.94
C SER A 190 -3.28 15.20 9.26
N THR A 191 -3.26 15.23 7.93
CA THR A 191 -2.88 14.13 7.05
C THR A 191 -2.24 14.65 5.78
N LYS A 192 -1.35 13.83 5.18
CA LYS A 192 -0.76 14.09 3.87
C LYS A 192 -1.14 12.95 2.95
N VAL A 193 -1.88 13.24 1.88
CA VAL A 193 -2.36 12.25 0.92
C VAL A 193 -1.75 12.51 -0.45
N ALA A 194 -1.55 11.44 -1.22
CA ALA A 194 -0.95 11.54 -2.54
C ALA A 194 -1.91 12.12 -3.59
N TYR A 195 -3.21 11.89 -3.43
CA TYR A 195 -4.26 12.39 -4.32
C TYR A 195 -5.59 12.50 -3.58
N GLU A 196 -6.48 13.31 -4.10
CA GLU A 196 -7.78 13.62 -3.47
C GLU A 196 -8.62 12.38 -3.14
N GLY A 197 -8.64 11.38 -4.06
CA GLY A 197 -9.42 10.16 -3.87
C GLY A 197 -8.99 9.32 -2.67
N GLU A 198 -7.74 9.41 -2.24
CA GLU A 198 -7.24 8.74 -1.04
C GLU A 198 -7.92 9.30 0.22
N LEU A 199 -8.00 10.63 0.35
CA LEU A 199 -8.70 11.27 1.45
C LEU A 199 -10.21 11.06 1.38
N LEU A 200 -10.79 11.32 0.20
CA LEU A 200 -12.23 11.20 0.01
C LEU A 200 -12.73 9.77 0.27
N GLY A 201 -11.96 8.75 -0.11
CA GLY A 201 -12.28 7.35 0.19
C GLY A 201 -12.31 7.06 1.68
N ALA A 202 -11.28 7.52 2.40
CA ALA A 202 -11.21 7.36 3.86
C ALA A 202 -12.36 8.11 4.57
N VAL A 203 -12.63 9.36 4.19
CA VAL A 203 -13.70 10.14 4.81
C VAL A 203 -15.09 9.57 4.52
N LYS A 204 -15.35 9.09 3.30
CA LYS A 204 -16.61 8.42 2.95
C LYS A 204 -16.90 7.21 3.83
N TYR A 205 -15.88 6.42 4.18
CA TYR A 205 -16.05 5.27 5.06
C TYR A 205 -16.51 5.67 6.47
N TRP A 206 -16.11 6.87 6.92
CA TRP A 206 -16.40 7.37 8.28
C TRP A 206 -17.57 8.36 8.34
N LEU A 207 -18.33 8.55 7.26
CA LEU A 207 -19.53 9.39 7.31
C LEU A 207 -20.57 8.82 8.31
N PRO A 208 -21.28 9.68 9.05
CA PRO A 208 -21.25 11.15 9.06
C PRO A 208 -20.33 11.73 10.16
N TYR A 209 -19.29 11.02 10.57
CA TYR A 209 -18.49 11.33 11.75
C TYR A 209 -17.20 12.06 11.44
N VAL A 210 -16.80 12.11 10.18
CA VAL A 210 -15.57 12.78 9.74
C VAL A 210 -15.88 13.83 8.69
N GLU A 211 -15.30 15.02 8.87
CA GLU A 211 -15.46 16.20 8.01
C GLU A 211 -14.08 16.71 7.60
N ILE A 212 -13.96 17.18 6.36
CA ILE A 212 -12.73 17.80 5.86
C ILE A 212 -12.79 19.29 6.15
N LEU A 213 -11.89 19.79 6.99
CA LEU A 213 -11.79 21.21 7.31
C LEU A 213 -10.96 21.96 6.27
N SER A 214 -9.88 21.34 5.78
CA SER A 214 -8.97 21.90 4.79
C SER A 214 -8.38 20.80 3.92
N PRO A 215 -8.19 21.06 2.61
CA PRO A 215 -8.64 22.25 1.88
C PRO A 215 -10.15 22.18 1.59
N ALA A 216 -10.81 23.35 1.60
CA ALA A 216 -12.27 23.45 1.51
C ALA A 216 -12.87 22.85 0.21
N HIS A 217 -12.14 22.87 -0.90
CA HIS A 217 -12.62 22.30 -2.17
C HIS A 217 -12.83 20.78 -2.08
N LEU A 218 -12.09 20.05 -1.20
CA LEU A 218 -12.30 18.60 -1.01
C LEU A 218 -13.59 18.31 -0.26
N GLN A 219 -13.95 19.14 0.73
CA GLN A 219 -15.26 19.01 1.39
C GLN A 219 -16.40 19.33 0.40
N GLN A 220 -16.25 20.36 -0.44
CA GLN A 220 -17.23 20.68 -1.47
C GLN A 220 -17.39 19.54 -2.48
N LYS A 221 -16.28 18.92 -2.91
CA LYS A 221 -16.29 17.77 -3.79
C LYS A 221 -16.98 16.56 -3.15
N LEU A 222 -16.73 16.30 -1.86
CA LEU A 222 -17.42 15.25 -1.11
C LEU A 222 -18.92 15.52 -1.08
N ASN A 223 -19.33 16.74 -0.76
CA ASN A 223 -20.74 17.13 -0.73
C ASN A 223 -21.42 16.97 -2.09
N GLY A 224 -20.70 17.30 -3.20
CA GLY A 224 -21.19 17.08 -4.56
C GLY A 224 -21.48 15.60 -4.83
N VAL A 225 -20.51 14.72 -4.54
CA VAL A 225 -20.68 13.27 -4.72
C VAL A 225 -21.85 12.72 -3.88
N LEU A 226 -22.05 13.23 -2.67
CA LEU A 226 -23.17 12.79 -1.82
C LEU A 226 -24.53 13.26 -2.36
N ARG A 227 -24.61 14.49 -2.90
CA ARG A 227 -25.83 14.98 -3.55
C ARG A 227 -26.15 14.15 -4.79
N ASP A 228 -25.16 13.95 -5.68
CA ASP A 228 -25.34 13.15 -6.88
C ASP A 228 -25.85 11.73 -6.55
N TYR A 229 -25.31 11.13 -5.47
CA TYR A 229 -25.78 9.84 -4.97
C TYR A 229 -27.24 9.88 -4.49
N LEU A 230 -27.61 10.89 -3.70
CA LEU A 230 -28.97 11.05 -3.17
C LEU A 230 -29.98 11.37 -4.29
N ASP A 231 -29.54 12.12 -5.29
CA ASP A 231 -30.36 12.51 -6.45
C ASP A 231 -30.47 11.38 -7.50
N GLY A 232 -29.87 10.23 -7.25
CA GLY A 232 -29.84 9.08 -8.18
C GLY A 232 -28.97 9.29 -9.42
N GLN A 233 -28.13 10.35 -9.41
CA GLN A 233 -27.20 10.68 -10.50
C GLN A 233 -25.79 10.15 -10.25
N ALA A 234 -25.62 9.30 -9.22
CA ALA A 234 -24.34 8.66 -8.91
C ALA A 234 -24.09 7.51 -9.88
N ASP A 235 -23.73 7.90 -11.15
CA ASP A 235 -23.62 6.89 -12.06
C ASP A 235 -22.46 6.80 -12.91
N ASP A 236 -22.29 5.85 -13.70
CA ASP A 236 -21.46 5.52 -14.88
C ASP A 236 -20.00 6.07 -14.95
N LYS A 237 -19.63 7.14 -14.30
CA LYS A 237 -18.26 7.65 -14.28
C LYS A 237 -17.26 6.86 -13.43
N MET A 238 -17.75 5.92 -12.59
CA MET A 238 -16.86 5.02 -11.82
C MET A 238 -16.48 3.74 -12.58
N ARG A 239 -17.00 3.54 -13.79
CA ARG A 239 -16.70 2.37 -14.63
C ARG A 239 -15.67 2.61 -15.74
N GLN A 240 -15.08 3.78 -15.82
CA GLN A 240 -14.04 4.09 -16.79
C GLN A 240 -12.63 4.12 -16.20
#